data_2ca60758d3982044abcbd6e3b91accca
#
_entry.id   2ca60758d3982044abcbd6e3b91accca
#
_cell.length_a   1.000
_cell.length_b   1.000
_cell.length_c   1.000
_cell.angle_alpha   90.00
_cell.angle_beta   90.00
_cell.angle_gamma   90.00
#
_symmetry.space_group_name_H-M   'P 1'
#
loop_
_entity.id
_entity.type
_entity.pdbx_description
1 polymer ?
#
loop_
_entity_poly.entity_id
_entity_poly.type
_entity_poly.pdbx_seq_one_letter_code
_entity_poly.pdbx_strand_id
1 'polypeptide(L)'
;MVRKRVIVSGDVHGVYFRDTCRRVAVTERVRGWVRNLPDGTVEAAFEGEPEAVARMVEWAKHGPPTALVEAVDVYEEEPENLAHFEIRASPWRV
;
A
#
# COMPACT_ATOMS: atom_id res chain seq x y z
N MET A 1 -0.51 7.61 -16.41
CA MET A 1 -0.85 7.27 -15.00
C MET A 1 -1.38 5.86 -14.94
N VAL A 2 -0.89 5.08 -14.00
CA VAL A 2 -1.36 3.71 -13.76
C VAL A 2 -1.79 3.59 -12.30
N ARG A 3 -2.53 2.52 -12.00
CA ARG A 3 -2.93 2.18 -10.64
C ARG A 3 -2.73 0.70 -10.41
N LYS A 4 -2.15 0.35 -9.27
CA LYS A 4 -2.06 -1.04 -8.83
C LYS A 4 -2.51 -1.13 -7.39
N ARG A 5 -3.25 -2.19 -7.08
CA ARG A 5 -3.69 -2.49 -5.73
C ARG A 5 -2.96 -3.74 -5.25
N VAL A 6 -2.48 -3.71 -4.03
CA VAL A 6 -1.73 -4.83 -3.46
C VAL A 6 -2.40 -5.31 -2.18
N ILE A 7 -2.30 -6.60 -1.94
CA ILE A 7 -2.65 -7.23 -0.66
C ILE A 7 -1.37 -7.83 -0.11
N VAL A 8 -0.95 -7.35 1.05
CA VAL A 8 0.31 -7.75 1.67
C VAL A 8 0.00 -8.63 2.87
N SER A 9 0.58 -9.82 2.91
CA SER A 9 0.40 -10.76 4.01
C SER A 9 1.71 -11.02 4.73
N GLY A 10 1.61 -11.49 5.97
CA GLY A 10 2.74 -11.73 6.85
C GLY A 10 2.54 -11.00 8.15
N ASP A 11 3.63 -10.67 8.83
CA ASP A 11 3.59 -9.90 10.07
C ASP A 11 3.67 -8.42 9.69
N VAL A 12 2.51 -7.84 9.37
CA VAL A 12 2.43 -6.50 8.77
C VAL A 12 1.52 -5.54 9.55
N HIS A 13 0.84 -6.01 10.61
CA HIS A 13 0.07 -5.15 11.49
C HIS A 13 0.91 -4.77 12.71
N GLY A 14 0.73 -3.53 13.20
CA GLY A 14 1.40 -3.08 14.41
C GLY A 14 2.91 -2.90 14.25
N VAL A 15 3.40 -2.79 13.01
CA VAL A 15 4.84 -2.69 12.71
C VAL A 15 5.16 -1.44 11.88
N TYR A 16 4.29 -0.43 11.97
CA TYR A 16 4.46 0.85 11.27
C TYR A 16 4.39 0.73 9.75
N PHE A 17 3.76 -0.33 9.25
CA PHE A 17 3.68 -0.55 7.80
C PHE A 17 2.93 0.60 7.12
N ARG A 18 1.76 0.97 7.63
CA ARG A 18 0.93 1.99 6.99
C ARG A 18 1.60 3.36 7.01
N ASP A 19 2.20 3.75 8.12
CA ASP A 19 2.85 5.04 8.26
C ASP A 19 4.05 5.14 7.32
N THR A 20 4.88 4.11 7.28
CA THR A 20 6.04 4.08 6.39
C THR A 20 5.61 4.05 4.93
N CYS A 21 4.57 3.28 4.61
CA CYS A 21 4.02 3.23 3.26
C CYS A 21 3.63 4.62 2.78
N ARG A 22 2.93 5.37 3.62
CA ARG A 22 2.51 6.73 3.29
C ARG A 22 3.71 7.63 3.05
N ARG A 23 4.72 7.57 3.90
CA ARG A 23 5.93 8.40 3.73
C ARG A 23 6.64 8.09 2.43
N VAL A 24 6.80 6.81 2.09
CA VAL A 24 7.46 6.42 0.85
C VAL A 24 6.63 6.88 -0.35
N ALA A 25 5.30 6.71 -0.29
CA ALA A 25 4.41 7.12 -1.36
C ALA A 25 4.50 8.64 -1.60
N VAL A 26 4.51 9.43 -0.53
CA VAL A 26 4.63 10.89 -0.67
C VAL A 26 5.97 11.25 -1.32
N THR A 27 7.05 10.62 -0.91
CA THR A 27 8.38 10.86 -1.49
C THR A 27 8.38 10.49 -2.97
N GLU A 28 7.72 9.41 -3.35
CA GLU A 28 7.66 8.95 -4.73
C GLU A 28 6.60 9.69 -5.56
N ARG A 29 5.84 10.60 -4.93
CA ARG A 29 4.75 11.33 -5.59
C ARG A 29 3.66 10.39 -6.09
N VAL A 30 3.43 9.32 -5.35
CA VAL A 30 2.38 8.35 -5.62
C VAL A 30 1.18 8.70 -4.77
N ARG A 31 -0.01 8.61 -5.34
CA ARG A 31 -1.28 8.85 -4.67
C ARG A 31 -1.96 7.53 -4.39
N GLY A 32 -2.94 7.54 -3.51
CA GLY A 32 -3.67 6.33 -3.19
C GLY A 32 -3.99 6.25 -1.72
N TRP A 33 -3.93 5.03 -1.18
CA TRP A 33 -4.26 4.80 0.22
C TRP A 33 -3.70 3.47 0.69
N VAL A 34 -3.65 3.31 2.00
CA VAL A 34 -3.24 2.06 2.65
C VAL A 34 -4.11 1.86 3.87
N ARG A 35 -4.49 0.60 4.14
CA ARG A 35 -5.32 0.25 5.30
C ARG A 35 -5.07 -1.18 5.75
N ASN A 36 -5.32 -1.42 7.02
CA ASN A 36 -5.33 -2.79 7.55
C ASN A 36 -6.65 -3.46 7.17
N LEU A 37 -6.61 -4.75 6.90
CA LEU A 37 -7.82 -5.55 6.70
C LEU A 37 -8.05 -6.44 7.92
N PRO A 38 -9.31 -6.88 8.13
CA PRO A 38 -9.65 -7.67 9.32
C PRO A 38 -8.93 -9.01 9.40
N ASP A 39 -8.48 -9.54 8.27
CA ASP A 39 -7.81 -10.85 8.22
C ASP A 39 -6.32 -10.78 8.52
N GLY A 40 -5.81 -9.61 8.93
CA GLY A 40 -4.41 -9.45 9.27
C GLY A 40 -3.52 -8.99 8.12
N THR A 41 -4.09 -8.85 6.93
CA THR A 41 -3.34 -8.33 5.78
C THR A 41 -3.40 -6.80 5.73
N VAL A 42 -2.58 -6.22 4.85
CA VAL A 42 -2.62 -4.79 4.54
C VAL A 42 -2.98 -4.64 3.08
N GLU A 43 -3.90 -3.74 2.79
CA GLU A 43 -4.29 -3.42 1.43
C GLU A 43 -3.84 -2.01 1.09
N ALA A 44 -3.28 -1.82 -0.10
CA ALA A 44 -2.88 -0.50 -0.56
C ALA A 44 -3.17 -0.34 -2.04
N ALA A 45 -3.48 0.89 -2.43
CA ALA A 45 -3.64 1.25 -3.84
C ALA A 45 -2.65 2.36 -4.16
N PHE A 46 -1.95 2.21 -5.27
CA PHE A 46 -0.91 3.15 -5.70
C PHE A 46 -1.23 3.66 -7.09
N GLU A 47 -1.35 5.00 -7.24
CA GLU A 47 -1.57 5.64 -8.53
C GLU A 47 -0.46 6.63 -8.81
N GLY A 48 -0.04 6.73 -10.06
CA GLY A 48 0.95 7.71 -10.47
C GLY A 48 1.69 7.28 -11.72
N GLU A 49 2.87 7.83 -11.90
CA GLU A 49 3.74 7.44 -12.99
C GLU A 49 4.08 5.97 -12.89
N PRO A 50 4.16 5.26 -14.02
CA PRO A 50 4.38 3.80 -13.99
C PRO A 50 5.60 3.38 -13.18
N GLU A 51 6.72 4.08 -13.32
CA GLU A 51 7.93 3.71 -12.60
C GLU A 51 7.79 3.93 -11.10
N ALA A 52 7.10 5.02 -10.70
CA ALA A 52 6.90 5.29 -9.29
C ALA A 52 5.98 4.26 -8.65
N VAL A 53 4.93 3.87 -9.36
CA VAL A 53 4.02 2.83 -8.89
C VAL A 53 4.76 1.51 -8.77
N ALA A 54 5.62 1.19 -9.74
CA ALA A 54 6.43 -0.03 -9.70
C ALA A 54 7.35 -0.04 -8.47
N ARG A 55 7.95 1.10 -8.12
CA ARG A 55 8.79 1.19 -6.92
C ARG A 55 7.97 0.98 -5.64
N MET A 56 6.74 1.47 -5.62
CA MET A 56 5.86 1.24 -4.46
C MET A 56 5.50 -0.24 -4.31
N VAL A 57 5.19 -0.91 -5.41
CA VAL A 57 4.91 -2.35 -5.38
C VAL A 57 6.14 -3.10 -4.88
N GLU A 58 7.32 -2.73 -5.36
CA GLU A 58 8.56 -3.37 -4.94
C GLU A 58 8.82 -3.12 -3.46
N TRP A 59 8.59 -1.89 -3.00
CA TRP A 59 8.71 -1.58 -1.58
C TRP A 59 7.77 -2.43 -0.73
N ALA A 60 6.53 -2.64 -1.19
CA ALA A 60 5.54 -3.40 -0.44
C ALA A 60 5.97 -4.85 -0.23
N LYS A 61 6.82 -5.39 -1.10
CA LYS A 61 7.33 -6.75 -0.95
C LYS A 61 8.27 -6.89 0.23
N HIS A 62 8.78 -5.79 0.75
CA HIS A 62 9.71 -5.77 1.89
C HIS A 62 9.09 -5.12 3.10
N GLY A 63 8.40 -4.01 2.91
CA GLY A 63 7.86 -3.21 4.00
C GLY A 63 8.95 -2.54 4.81
N PRO A 64 8.57 -1.95 5.96
CA PRO A 64 9.57 -1.37 6.88
C PRO A 64 10.40 -2.47 7.53
N PRO A 65 11.55 -2.12 8.11
CA PRO A 65 12.43 -3.13 8.75
C PRO A 65 11.76 -3.94 9.85
N THR A 66 10.71 -3.38 10.46
CA THR A 66 9.97 -4.06 11.54
C THR A 66 8.95 -5.06 11.03
N ALA A 67 8.70 -5.09 9.72
CA ALA A 67 7.70 -5.99 9.12
C ALA A 67 8.36 -7.26 8.60
N LEU A 68 7.54 -8.30 8.49
CA LEU A 68 7.95 -9.54 7.84
C LEU A 68 6.89 -9.84 6.79
N VAL A 69 7.20 -9.52 5.54
CA VAL A 69 6.28 -9.72 4.42
C VAL A 69 6.47 -11.13 3.87
N GLU A 70 5.39 -11.89 3.81
CA GLU A 70 5.40 -13.25 3.28
C GLU A 70 4.97 -13.31 1.84
N ALA A 71 3.99 -12.50 1.45
CA ALA A 71 3.48 -12.52 0.09
C ALA A 71 2.84 -11.18 -0.24
N VAL A 72 2.87 -10.83 -1.53
CA VAL A 72 2.16 -9.65 -2.05
C VAL A 72 1.42 -10.08 -3.30
N ASP A 73 0.10 -9.89 -3.29
CA ASP A 73 -0.73 -10.08 -4.48
C ASP A 73 -0.94 -8.71 -5.12
N VAL A 74 -0.78 -8.63 -6.43
CA VAL A 74 -0.84 -7.36 -7.17
C VAL A 74 -1.96 -7.43 -8.19
N TYR A 75 -2.81 -6.40 -8.19
CA TYR A 75 -3.93 -6.27 -9.11
C TYR A 75 -3.84 -4.95 -9.86
N GLU A 76 -4.02 -4.98 -11.18
CA GLU A 76 -4.08 -3.76 -11.95
C GLU A 76 -5.51 -3.22 -11.92
N GLU A 77 -5.64 -1.90 -11.79
CA GLU A 77 -6.94 -1.25 -11.72
C GLU A 77 -6.90 0.06 -12.50
N GLU A 78 -8.08 0.61 -12.75
CA GLU A 78 -8.17 1.92 -13.38
C GLU A 78 -7.90 3.01 -12.36
N PRO A 79 -7.12 4.03 -12.71
CA PRO A 79 -6.89 5.15 -11.80
C PRO A 79 -8.19 5.87 -11.44
N GLU A 80 -8.26 6.33 -10.19
CA GLU A 80 -9.41 7.09 -9.70
C GLU A 80 -9.11 8.59 -9.60
N ASN A 81 -7.89 8.99 -9.96
CA ASN A 81 -7.42 10.37 -9.90
C ASN A 81 -7.46 10.93 -8.48
N LEU A 82 -6.95 10.15 -7.55
CA LEU A 82 -6.90 10.59 -6.15
C LEU A 82 -5.94 11.76 -5.99
N ALA A 83 -6.22 12.62 -5.01
CA ALA A 83 -5.44 13.85 -4.81
C ALA A 83 -4.25 13.65 -3.88
N HIS A 84 -4.31 12.67 -2.99
CA HIS A 84 -3.32 12.49 -1.93
C HIS A 84 -3.02 11.02 -1.72
N PHE A 85 -2.08 10.73 -0.83
CA PHE A 85 -1.92 9.40 -0.27
C PHE A 85 -2.37 9.44 1.19
N GLU A 86 -3.31 8.57 1.55
CA GLU A 86 -3.87 8.59 2.89
C GLU A 86 -3.90 7.22 3.53
N ILE A 87 -3.86 7.23 4.87
CA ILE A 87 -4.08 6.03 5.66
C ILE A 87 -5.56 5.97 5.93
N ARG A 88 -6.21 4.87 5.55
CA ARG A 88 -7.64 4.68 5.76
C ARG A 88 -7.88 3.70 6.88
N ALA A 89 -9.04 3.84 7.50
CA ALA A 89 -9.49 2.88 8.49
C ALA A 89 -9.77 1.54 7.82
N SER A 90 -9.71 0.46 8.60
CA SER A 90 -10.13 -0.85 8.13
C SER A 90 -11.59 -0.76 7.70
N PRO A 91 -11.98 -1.39 6.58
CA PRO A 91 -13.36 -1.36 6.10
C PRO A 91 -14.28 -2.16 6.99
N TRP A 92 -13.74 -2.93 7.90
CA TRP A 92 -14.50 -3.85 8.71
C TRP A 92 -15.35 -3.14 9.74
N ARG A 93 -16.49 -3.71 9.98
CA ARG A 93 -17.45 -3.18 10.93
C ARG A 93 -18.07 -4.31 11.69
N VAL A 94 -18.04 -4.26 12.95
CA VAL A 94 -18.63 -5.30 13.78
C VAL A 94 -19.83 -4.76 14.50
#